data_ede4dfa6b397758c40443d0bec979f68
#
_entry.id   ede4dfa6b397758c40443d0bec979f68
#
_cell.length_a   1.000
_cell.length_b   1.000
_cell.length_c   1.000
_cell.angle_alpha   90.00
_cell.angle_beta   90.00
_cell.angle_gamma   90.00
#
_symmetry.space_group_name_H-M   'P 1'
#
loop_
_entity.id
_entity.type
_entity.pdbx_description
1 polymer ?
#
loop_
_entity_poly.entity_id
_entity_poly.type
_entity_poly.pdbx_seq_one_letter_code
_entity_poly.pdbx_strand_id
1 'polypeptide(L)'
;MGFFGFGKKEKDKMKTGLEKTRTGFWGSIMNTLTGSVIDDDMYDELEEKLILADVGGDVAVHLVDKLRDRVQEKGLKTGEQAADALRDIIAEEMTPEAEMDLSGKPAVILVIGVNGVGKTTSIAKLADYYTRQGKRVMLAAGDTFRAAASEQLEIWADRAGVPIVKAGEGADPAAVIFDTVKSATARGYDM
;
A
#
# COMPACT_ATOMS: atom_id res chain seq x y z
N MET A 1 6.99 3.85 15.00
CA MET A 1 8.06 3.06 14.33
C MET A 1 7.48 2.57 13.00
N GLY A 2 7.91 3.11 11.85
CA GLY A 2 7.26 2.88 10.56
C GLY A 2 7.19 1.41 10.18
N PHE A 3 6.06 1.00 9.65
CA PHE A 3 5.65 -0.37 9.31
C PHE A 3 6.62 -1.10 8.33
N PHE A 4 7.48 -0.38 7.63
CA PHE A 4 8.55 -0.92 6.79
C PHE A 4 9.80 -0.03 6.87
N GLY A 5 10.72 -0.37 7.76
CA GLY A 5 12.08 0.18 7.72
C GLY A 5 12.83 -0.37 6.50
N PHE A 6 12.56 0.17 5.31
CA PHE A 6 13.29 -0.19 4.10
C PHE A 6 14.77 0.15 4.25
N GLY A 7 15.64 -0.84 4.14
CA GLY A 7 17.08 -0.64 4.05
C GLY A 7 17.46 0.21 2.83
N LYS A 8 18.61 0.87 2.87
CA LYS A 8 19.10 1.77 1.79
C LYS A 8 18.99 1.13 0.40
N LYS A 9 19.27 -0.16 0.27
CA LYS A 9 19.23 -0.93 -0.98
C LYS A 9 17.79 -1.17 -1.51
N GLU A 10 16.81 -1.24 -0.62
CA GLU A 10 15.38 -1.36 -0.99
C GLU A 10 14.79 -0.01 -1.39
N LYS A 11 15.20 1.08 -0.71
CA LYS A 11 14.85 2.46 -1.11
C LYS A 11 15.38 2.78 -2.50
N ASP A 12 16.58 2.34 -2.86
CA ASP A 12 17.16 2.56 -4.18
C ASP A 12 16.42 1.76 -5.26
N LYS A 13 16.03 0.50 -4.99
CA LYS A 13 15.19 -0.30 -5.90
C LYS A 13 13.80 0.31 -6.10
N MET A 14 13.19 0.83 -5.04
CA MET A 14 11.90 1.53 -5.14
C MET A 14 12.02 2.81 -5.98
N LYS A 15 13.09 3.59 -5.79
CA LYS A 15 13.34 4.80 -6.60
C LYS A 15 13.45 4.46 -8.09
N THR A 16 14.20 3.42 -8.45
CA THR A 16 14.34 2.97 -9.84
C THR A 16 13.03 2.43 -10.43
N GLY A 17 12.24 1.69 -9.63
CA GLY A 17 10.94 1.16 -10.06
C GLY A 17 9.90 2.24 -10.30
N LEU A 18 9.97 3.35 -9.55
CA LEU A 18 9.05 4.49 -9.64
C LEU A 18 9.54 5.59 -10.59
N GLU A 19 10.70 5.43 -11.22
CA GLU A 19 11.32 6.47 -12.05
C GLU A 19 10.44 6.88 -13.24
N LYS A 20 9.79 5.91 -13.90
CA LYS A 20 8.85 6.19 -15.00
C LYS A 20 7.61 6.96 -14.54
N THR A 21 7.05 6.61 -13.41
CA THR A 21 5.90 7.30 -12.80
C THR A 21 6.29 8.70 -12.36
N ARG A 22 7.48 8.84 -11.76
CA ARG A 22 8.01 10.12 -11.28
C ARG A 22 8.34 11.08 -12.42
N THR A 23 8.89 10.59 -13.54
CA THR A 23 9.23 11.45 -14.69
C THR A 23 8.02 11.77 -15.56
N GLY A 24 7.06 10.88 -15.72
CA GLY A 24 5.85 11.09 -16.50
C GLY A 24 4.85 11.99 -15.78
N PHE A 25 4.27 11.51 -14.71
CA PHE A 25 3.20 12.19 -13.98
C PHE A 25 3.68 13.43 -13.22
N TRP A 26 4.67 13.26 -12.34
CA TRP A 26 5.22 14.40 -11.60
C TRP A 26 5.89 15.43 -12.50
N GLY A 27 6.52 15.00 -13.60
CA GLY A 27 7.07 15.92 -14.58
C GLY A 27 6.01 16.82 -15.19
N SER A 28 4.83 16.29 -15.49
CA SER A 28 3.69 17.07 -16.00
C SER A 28 3.18 18.08 -14.96
N ILE A 29 2.94 17.64 -13.72
CA ILE A 29 2.52 18.52 -12.62
C ILE A 29 3.57 19.61 -12.34
N MET A 30 4.83 19.22 -12.25
CA MET A 30 5.92 20.16 -12.00
C MET A 30 6.04 21.21 -13.12
N ASN A 31 5.85 20.83 -14.37
CA ASN A 31 5.88 21.76 -15.50
C ASN A 31 4.73 22.78 -15.41
N THR A 32 3.52 22.36 -15.03
CA THR A 32 2.41 23.27 -14.78
C THR A 32 2.74 24.27 -13.69
N LEU A 33 3.20 23.78 -12.56
CA LEU A 33 3.49 24.64 -11.41
C LEU A 33 4.70 25.56 -11.64
N THR A 34 5.80 25.05 -12.21
CA THR A 34 7.04 25.84 -12.38
C THR A 34 7.06 26.70 -13.63
N GLY A 35 6.24 26.38 -14.64
CA GLY A 35 6.17 27.10 -15.91
C GLY A 35 5.15 28.24 -15.94
N SER A 36 4.27 28.34 -14.92
CA SER A 36 3.15 29.27 -14.89
C SER A 36 3.28 30.29 -13.76
N VAL A 37 2.57 31.42 -13.92
CA VAL A 37 2.30 32.34 -12.82
C VAL A 37 1.28 31.62 -11.90
N ILE A 38 1.32 31.89 -10.61
CA ILE A 38 0.31 31.36 -9.69
C ILE A 38 -0.96 32.18 -9.87
N ASP A 39 -1.87 31.65 -10.67
CA ASP A 39 -3.18 32.23 -10.99
C ASP A 39 -4.25 31.14 -11.05
N ASP A 40 -5.49 31.52 -11.36
CA ASP A 40 -6.60 30.58 -11.42
C ASP A 40 -6.42 29.56 -12.55
N ASP A 41 -5.87 29.95 -13.69
CA ASP A 41 -5.60 29.04 -14.83
C ASP A 41 -4.62 27.93 -14.43
N MET A 42 -3.60 28.24 -13.62
CA MET A 42 -2.67 27.25 -13.09
C MET A 42 -3.36 26.22 -12.19
N TYR A 43 -4.29 26.66 -11.32
CA TYR A 43 -5.02 25.75 -10.45
C TYR A 43 -5.97 24.84 -11.23
N ASP A 44 -6.67 25.39 -12.23
CA ASP A 44 -7.57 24.62 -13.08
C ASP A 44 -6.81 23.56 -13.89
N GLU A 45 -5.66 23.92 -14.47
CA GLU A 45 -4.79 22.97 -15.18
C GLU A 45 -4.22 21.90 -14.25
N LEU A 46 -3.90 22.25 -13.00
CA LEU A 46 -3.43 21.30 -11.99
C LEU A 46 -4.52 20.30 -11.62
N GLU A 47 -5.75 20.76 -11.41
CA GLU A 47 -6.89 19.92 -11.11
C GLU A 47 -7.15 18.92 -12.23
N GLU A 48 -7.22 19.40 -13.49
CA GLU A 48 -7.38 18.53 -14.65
C GLU A 48 -6.31 17.45 -14.71
N LYS A 49 -5.04 17.81 -14.49
CA LYS A 49 -3.91 16.84 -14.50
C LYS A 49 -3.99 15.83 -13.38
N LEU A 50 -4.45 16.22 -12.18
CA LEU A 50 -4.68 15.30 -11.08
C LEU A 50 -5.80 14.30 -11.41
N ILE A 51 -6.89 14.76 -12.01
CA ILE A 51 -8.01 13.91 -12.45
C ILE A 51 -7.56 12.94 -13.55
N LEU A 52 -6.83 13.42 -14.55
CA LEU A 52 -6.27 12.58 -15.62
C LEU A 52 -5.28 11.53 -15.11
N ALA A 53 -4.69 11.77 -13.96
CA ALA A 53 -3.81 10.83 -13.28
C ALA A 53 -4.54 9.84 -12.35
N ASP A 54 -5.85 9.75 -12.47
CA ASP A 54 -6.69 8.82 -11.70
C ASP A 54 -6.68 9.07 -10.17
N VAL A 55 -6.42 10.33 -9.77
CA VAL A 55 -6.47 10.74 -8.36
C VAL A 55 -7.92 10.78 -7.84
N GLY A 56 -8.89 10.93 -8.76
CA GLY A 56 -10.31 11.13 -8.44
C GLY A 56 -10.66 12.60 -8.27
N GLY A 57 -11.87 12.99 -8.75
CA GLY A 57 -12.29 14.39 -8.80
C GLY A 57 -12.32 15.07 -7.43
N ASP A 58 -12.99 14.44 -6.46
CA ASP A 58 -13.15 15.03 -5.11
C ASP A 58 -11.78 15.25 -4.43
N VAL A 59 -10.83 14.30 -4.60
CA VAL A 59 -9.49 14.43 -4.04
C VAL A 59 -8.69 15.50 -4.77
N ALA A 60 -8.82 15.59 -6.09
CA ALA A 60 -8.13 16.60 -6.89
C ALA A 60 -8.55 18.01 -6.47
N VAL A 61 -9.87 18.29 -6.39
CA VAL A 61 -10.42 19.54 -5.89
C VAL A 61 -9.89 19.85 -4.48
N HIS A 62 -9.98 18.89 -3.57
CA HIS A 62 -9.50 19.07 -2.20
C HIS A 62 -8.01 19.43 -2.11
N LEU A 63 -7.15 18.79 -2.90
CA LEU A 63 -5.71 19.10 -2.93
C LEU A 63 -5.43 20.49 -3.50
N VAL A 64 -6.18 20.90 -4.55
CA VAL A 64 -6.04 22.22 -5.17
C VAL A 64 -6.52 23.31 -4.22
N ASP A 65 -7.65 23.13 -3.54
CA ASP A 65 -8.15 24.08 -2.55
C ASP A 65 -7.15 24.27 -1.41
N LYS A 66 -6.61 23.18 -0.86
CA LYS A 66 -5.57 23.24 0.17
C LYS A 66 -4.28 23.94 -0.32
N LEU A 67 -3.93 23.73 -1.58
CA LEU A 67 -2.79 24.42 -2.17
C LEU A 67 -3.07 25.93 -2.29
N ARG A 68 -4.26 26.33 -2.75
CA ARG A 68 -4.68 27.72 -2.85
C ARG A 68 -4.62 28.43 -1.49
N ASP A 69 -5.17 27.79 -0.47
CA ASP A 69 -5.12 28.31 0.91
C ASP A 69 -3.65 28.44 1.40
N ARG A 70 -2.83 27.45 1.19
CA ARG A 70 -1.42 27.43 1.61
C ARG A 70 -0.58 28.49 0.89
N VAL A 71 -0.85 28.70 -0.40
CA VAL A 71 -0.22 29.78 -1.20
C VAL A 71 -0.57 31.15 -0.62
N GLN A 72 -1.84 31.37 -0.28
CA GLN A 72 -2.30 32.62 0.32
C GLN A 72 -1.74 32.84 1.72
N GLU A 73 -1.82 31.84 2.60
CA GLU A 73 -1.37 31.91 3.99
C GLU A 73 0.14 32.20 4.10
N LYS A 74 0.94 31.49 3.28
CA LYS A 74 2.40 31.60 3.29
C LYS A 74 2.94 32.68 2.34
N GLY A 75 2.09 33.32 1.55
CA GLY A 75 2.49 34.33 0.57
C GLY A 75 3.46 33.80 -0.48
N LEU A 76 3.23 32.56 -0.96
CA LEU A 76 4.09 31.93 -1.97
C LEU A 76 3.95 32.66 -3.29
N LYS A 77 5.08 32.87 -3.99
CA LYS A 77 5.10 33.69 -5.21
C LYS A 77 5.63 32.96 -6.43
N THR A 78 6.22 31.78 -6.25
CA THR A 78 6.80 31.04 -7.37
C THR A 78 6.17 29.64 -7.47
N GLY A 79 6.06 29.14 -8.70
CA GLY A 79 5.57 27.80 -8.96
C GLY A 79 6.38 26.69 -8.27
N GLU A 80 7.69 26.90 -8.07
CA GLU A 80 8.51 25.96 -7.29
C GLU A 80 8.05 25.87 -5.83
N GLN A 81 7.73 27.02 -5.22
CA GLN A 81 7.19 27.08 -3.86
C GLN A 81 5.81 26.39 -3.79
N ALA A 82 4.96 26.60 -4.80
CA ALA A 82 3.66 25.91 -4.89
C ALA A 82 3.82 24.40 -5.06
N ALA A 83 4.80 23.96 -5.85
CA ALA A 83 5.09 22.54 -6.04
C ALA A 83 5.59 21.85 -4.75
N ASP A 84 6.44 22.51 -3.99
CA ASP A 84 6.88 22.01 -2.69
C ASP A 84 5.72 21.98 -1.69
N ALA A 85 4.88 23.02 -1.68
CA ALA A 85 3.68 23.07 -0.84
C ALA A 85 2.68 21.93 -1.19
N LEU A 86 2.46 21.66 -2.48
CA LEU A 86 1.61 20.54 -2.92
C LEU A 86 2.18 19.18 -2.45
N ARG A 87 3.50 19.00 -2.54
CA ARG A 87 4.15 17.77 -2.06
C ARG A 87 3.93 17.56 -0.56
N ASP A 88 4.07 18.64 0.21
CA ASP A 88 3.86 18.60 1.67
C ASP A 88 2.38 18.29 1.99
N ILE A 89 1.42 18.92 1.29
CA ILE A 89 -0.02 18.66 1.44
C ILE A 89 -0.33 17.18 1.17
N ILE A 90 0.17 16.63 0.05
CA ILE A 90 -0.04 15.22 -0.26
C ILE A 90 0.57 14.31 0.81
N ALA A 91 1.76 14.64 1.31
CA ALA A 91 2.40 13.87 2.37
C ALA A 91 1.61 13.92 3.68
N GLU A 92 1.04 15.06 4.03
CA GLU A 92 0.14 15.23 5.18
C GLU A 92 -1.12 14.37 5.05
N GLU A 93 -1.76 14.38 3.87
CA GLU A 93 -2.96 13.57 3.59
C GLU A 93 -2.67 12.06 3.60
N MET A 94 -1.48 11.66 3.19
CA MET A 94 -1.06 10.25 3.17
C MET A 94 -0.47 9.78 4.50
N THR A 95 -0.41 10.62 5.53
CA THR A 95 0.08 10.19 6.83
C THR A 95 -0.91 9.23 7.49
N PRO A 96 -0.55 7.97 7.72
CA PRO A 96 -1.47 7.01 8.31
C PRO A 96 -1.74 7.38 9.77
N GLU A 97 -2.96 7.73 10.09
CA GLU A 97 -3.40 7.94 11.48
C GLU A 97 -3.76 6.63 12.18
N ALA A 98 -4.04 5.57 11.42
CA ALA A 98 -4.49 4.30 11.95
C ALA A 98 -3.42 3.21 11.85
N GLU A 99 -3.07 2.63 12.99
CA GLU A 99 -2.36 1.35 13.01
C GLU A 99 -3.33 0.23 12.61
N MET A 100 -2.79 -0.85 12.03
CA MET A 100 -3.60 -2.03 11.72
C MET A 100 -4.17 -2.60 13.03
N ASP A 101 -5.49 -2.71 13.12
CA ASP A 101 -6.14 -3.34 14.27
C ASP A 101 -5.86 -4.86 14.26
N LEU A 102 -5.04 -5.29 15.19
CA LEU A 102 -4.67 -6.69 15.42
C LEU A 102 -5.17 -7.19 16.78
N SER A 103 -6.24 -6.59 17.30
CA SER A 103 -6.82 -6.95 18.62
C SER A 103 -7.55 -8.29 18.61
N GLY A 104 -7.94 -8.79 17.42
CA GLY A 104 -8.55 -10.10 17.25
C GLY A 104 -7.67 -11.25 17.74
N LYS A 105 -8.28 -12.37 18.17
CA LYS A 105 -7.57 -13.57 18.64
C LYS A 105 -8.15 -14.84 17.99
N PRO A 106 -7.61 -15.31 16.88
CA PRO A 106 -6.51 -14.70 16.11
C PRO A 106 -6.94 -13.41 15.36
N ALA A 107 -6.02 -12.48 15.15
CA ALA A 107 -6.19 -11.41 14.17
C ALA A 107 -6.12 -12.01 12.76
N VAL A 108 -7.06 -11.66 11.88
CA VAL A 108 -7.12 -12.22 10.51
C VAL A 108 -6.76 -11.15 9.50
N ILE A 109 -5.74 -11.42 8.68
CA ILE A 109 -5.36 -10.57 7.55
C ILE A 109 -5.74 -11.26 6.25
N LEU A 110 -6.72 -10.72 5.53
CA LEU A 110 -7.12 -11.19 4.21
C LEU A 110 -6.36 -10.41 3.12
N VAL A 111 -5.56 -11.13 2.33
CA VAL A 111 -4.79 -10.54 1.22
C VAL A 111 -5.50 -10.83 -0.10
N ILE A 112 -6.04 -9.80 -0.73
CA ILE A 112 -6.79 -9.89 -1.98
C ILE A 112 -6.03 -9.24 -3.14
N GLY A 113 -6.39 -9.58 -4.37
CA GLY A 113 -5.82 -8.98 -5.59
C GLY A 113 -5.85 -9.93 -6.77
N VAL A 114 -5.60 -9.40 -7.98
CA VAL A 114 -5.53 -10.19 -9.21
C VAL A 114 -4.28 -11.09 -9.25
N ASN A 115 -4.20 -12.01 -10.22
CA ASN A 115 -3.05 -12.90 -10.35
C ASN A 115 -1.77 -12.11 -10.70
N GLY A 116 -0.64 -12.52 -10.13
CA GLY A 116 0.67 -11.91 -10.43
C GLY A 116 1.01 -10.61 -9.68
N VAL A 117 0.09 -10.01 -8.93
CA VAL A 117 0.34 -8.74 -8.19
C VAL A 117 1.21 -8.90 -6.95
N GLY A 118 1.58 -10.13 -6.57
CA GLY A 118 2.48 -10.36 -5.44
C GLY A 118 1.80 -10.75 -4.13
N LYS A 119 0.52 -11.22 -4.14
CA LYS A 119 -0.19 -11.67 -2.93
C LYS A 119 0.63 -12.66 -2.10
N THR A 120 1.05 -13.77 -2.71
CA THR A 120 1.83 -14.83 -2.04
C THR A 120 3.13 -14.28 -1.44
N THR A 121 3.83 -13.42 -2.17
CA THR A 121 5.06 -12.77 -1.68
C THR A 121 4.77 -11.83 -0.50
N SER A 122 3.65 -11.10 -0.53
CA SER A 122 3.25 -10.20 0.57
C SER A 122 2.87 -10.99 1.81
N ILE A 123 2.11 -12.09 1.66
CA ILE A 123 1.76 -12.99 2.77
C ILE A 123 3.03 -13.54 3.43
N ALA A 124 4.00 -14.02 2.65
CA ALA A 124 5.26 -14.53 3.17
C ALA A 124 6.04 -13.47 3.97
N LYS A 125 6.11 -12.24 3.47
CA LYS A 125 6.78 -11.13 4.16
C LYS A 125 6.06 -10.73 5.45
N LEU A 126 4.72 -10.71 5.45
CA LEU A 126 3.94 -10.44 6.66
C LEU A 126 4.14 -11.55 7.70
N ALA A 127 4.12 -12.81 7.28
CA ALA A 127 4.36 -13.94 8.18
C ALA A 127 5.75 -13.84 8.84
N ASP A 128 6.81 -13.63 8.07
CA ASP A 128 8.18 -13.44 8.59
C ASP A 128 8.27 -12.23 9.53
N TYR A 129 7.64 -11.11 9.14
CA TYR A 129 7.64 -9.87 9.92
C TYR A 129 7.03 -10.06 11.31
N TYR A 130 5.82 -10.64 11.39
CA TYR A 130 5.15 -10.84 12.66
C TYR A 130 5.77 -11.95 13.50
N THR A 131 6.28 -13.00 12.87
CA THR A 131 7.01 -14.07 13.57
C THR A 131 8.27 -13.52 14.26
N ARG A 132 9.01 -12.64 13.60
CA ARG A 132 10.17 -11.94 14.21
C ARG A 132 9.79 -11.03 15.37
N GLN A 133 8.55 -10.60 15.45
CA GLN A 133 8.02 -9.86 16.61
C GLN A 133 7.50 -10.76 17.72
N GLY A 134 7.72 -12.08 17.60
CA GLY A 134 7.29 -13.06 18.59
C GLY A 134 5.80 -13.45 18.50
N LYS A 135 5.10 -13.06 17.43
CA LYS A 135 3.72 -13.48 17.19
C LYS A 135 3.68 -14.91 16.64
N ARG A 136 2.69 -15.67 17.09
CA ARG A 136 2.39 -17.00 16.54
C ARG A 136 1.48 -16.83 15.34
N VAL A 137 2.02 -17.09 14.14
CA VAL A 137 1.32 -16.90 12.86
C VAL A 137 0.96 -18.24 12.24
N MET A 138 -0.24 -18.33 11.63
CA MET A 138 -0.68 -19.48 10.83
C MET A 138 -1.16 -18.98 9.46
N LEU A 139 -0.86 -19.71 8.41
CA LEU A 139 -1.28 -19.37 7.04
C LEU A 139 -2.44 -20.23 6.58
N ALA A 140 -3.33 -19.66 5.76
CA ALA A 140 -4.40 -20.35 5.04
C ALA A 140 -4.17 -20.29 3.53
N ALA A 141 -4.10 -21.44 2.85
CA ALA A 141 -4.02 -21.50 1.39
C ALA A 141 -5.42 -21.44 0.77
N GLY A 142 -5.99 -20.24 0.66
CA GLY A 142 -7.33 -20.01 0.11
C GLY A 142 -7.42 -20.04 -1.42
N ASP A 143 -6.31 -20.09 -2.16
CA ASP A 143 -6.30 -20.27 -3.63
C ASP A 143 -6.34 -21.78 -3.96
N THR A 144 -7.52 -22.37 -3.80
CA THR A 144 -7.72 -23.82 -3.96
C THR A 144 -7.85 -24.26 -5.41
N PHE A 145 -8.03 -23.34 -6.34
CA PHE A 145 -8.15 -23.64 -7.77
C PHE A 145 -6.79 -23.67 -8.49
N ARG A 146 -5.71 -23.34 -7.80
CA ARG A 146 -4.37 -23.25 -8.37
C ARG A 146 -3.36 -24.00 -7.50
N ALA A 147 -3.15 -25.28 -7.82
CA ALA A 147 -2.21 -26.14 -7.09
C ALA A 147 -0.82 -25.48 -6.89
N ALA A 148 -0.25 -24.90 -7.95
CA ALA A 148 1.03 -24.21 -7.90
C ALA A 148 1.06 -23.00 -6.95
N ALA A 149 -0.08 -22.33 -6.71
CA ALA A 149 -0.14 -21.19 -5.78
C ALA A 149 -0.08 -21.68 -4.32
N SER A 150 -0.76 -22.78 -4.02
CA SER A 150 -0.72 -23.42 -2.69
C SER A 150 0.66 -23.98 -2.39
N GLU A 151 1.31 -24.66 -3.35
CA GLU A 151 2.69 -25.17 -3.21
C GLU A 151 3.70 -24.03 -3.00
N GLN A 152 3.57 -22.93 -3.75
CA GLN A 152 4.41 -21.77 -3.57
C GLN A 152 4.26 -21.16 -2.17
N LEU A 153 3.01 -21.07 -1.67
CA LEU A 153 2.78 -20.55 -0.32
C LEU A 153 3.35 -21.48 0.76
N GLU A 154 3.29 -22.80 0.55
CA GLU A 154 3.87 -23.79 1.45
C GLU A 154 5.40 -23.61 1.57
N ILE A 155 6.11 -23.47 0.45
CA ILE A 155 7.56 -23.18 0.46
C ILE A 155 7.89 -21.93 1.27
N TRP A 156 7.04 -20.90 1.18
CA TRP A 156 7.22 -19.68 1.96
C TRP A 156 6.87 -19.87 3.44
N ALA A 157 5.84 -20.67 3.76
CA ALA A 157 5.48 -21.02 5.13
C ALA A 157 6.66 -21.73 5.83
N ASP A 158 7.26 -22.71 5.16
CA ASP A 158 8.42 -23.43 5.65
C ASP A 158 9.62 -22.51 5.91
N ARG A 159 9.90 -21.59 4.98
CA ARG A 159 10.98 -20.59 5.14
C ARG A 159 10.76 -19.62 6.29
N ALA A 160 9.51 -19.26 6.54
CA ALA A 160 9.12 -18.39 7.65
C ALA A 160 8.96 -19.16 8.98
N GLY A 161 9.02 -20.48 8.94
CA GLY A 161 8.82 -21.35 10.12
C GLY A 161 7.41 -21.31 10.67
N VAL A 162 6.40 -21.10 9.83
CA VAL A 162 4.99 -20.99 10.22
C VAL A 162 4.16 -22.12 9.62
N PRO A 163 3.16 -22.65 10.35
CA PRO A 163 2.27 -23.67 9.81
C PRO A 163 1.31 -23.09 8.77
N ILE A 164 0.92 -23.95 7.83
CA ILE A 164 -0.06 -23.66 6.79
C ILE A 164 -1.18 -24.68 6.82
N VAL A 165 -2.43 -24.21 6.68
CA VAL A 165 -3.60 -25.06 6.42
C VAL A 165 -3.91 -24.98 4.93
N LYS A 166 -3.99 -26.15 4.29
CA LYS A 166 -4.34 -26.31 2.89
C LYS A 166 -5.34 -27.43 2.73
N ALA A 167 -6.12 -27.41 1.66
CA ALA A 167 -6.99 -28.50 1.25
C ALA A 167 -6.60 -28.96 -0.18
N GLY A 168 -7.19 -30.05 -0.63
CA GLY A 168 -7.01 -30.54 -2.00
C GLY A 168 -7.50 -29.54 -3.05
N GLU A 169 -7.03 -29.74 -4.28
CA GLU A 169 -7.44 -28.92 -5.43
C GLU A 169 -8.98 -28.95 -5.60
N GLY A 170 -9.57 -27.77 -5.82
CA GLY A 170 -11.02 -27.61 -5.96
C GLY A 170 -11.82 -27.61 -4.65
N ALA A 171 -11.16 -27.68 -3.50
CA ALA A 171 -11.83 -27.52 -2.22
C ALA A 171 -12.45 -26.12 -2.08
N ASP A 172 -13.48 -25.99 -1.23
CA ASP A 172 -14.09 -24.70 -0.95
C ASP A 172 -13.09 -23.77 -0.19
N PRO A 173 -12.71 -22.63 -0.78
CA PRO A 173 -11.83 -21.66 -0.11
C PRO A 173 -12.33 -21.20 1.25
N ALA A 174 -13.66 -21.04 1.40
CA ALA A 174 -14.26 -20.62 2.66
C ALA A 174 -14.08 -21.68 3.75
N ALA A 175 -14.18 -22.97 3.41
CA ALA A 175 -13.91 -24.05 4.35
C ALA A 175 -12.46 -24.06 4.83
N VAL A 176 -11.48 -23.83 3.93
CA VAL A 176 -10.05 -23.74 4.30
C VAL A 176 -9.80 -22.60 5.27
N ILE A 177 -10.39 -21.43 5.01
CA ILE A 177 -10.26 -20.25 5.88
C ILE A 177 -10.91 -20.53 7.24
N PHE A 178 -12.12 -21.08 7.25
CA PHE A 178 -12.83 -21.43 8.48
C PHE A 178 -12.05 -22.41 9.36
N ASP A 179 -11.54 -23.49 8.75
CA ASP A 179 -10.76 -24.49 9.47
C ASP A 179 -9.44 -23.91 9.99
N THR A 180 -8.82 -23.01 9.22
CA THR A 180 -7.60 -22.31 9.66
C THR A 180 -7.88 -21.45 10.90
N VAL A 181 -8.92 -20.61 10.85
CA VAL A 181 -9.29 -19.74 12.00
C VAL A 181 -9.64 -20.58 13.21
N LYS A 182 -10.42 -21.64 13.05
CA LYS A 182 -10.78 -22.58 14.13
C LYS A 182 -9.54 -23.25 14.74
N SER A 183 -8.62 -23.70 13.90
CA SER A 183 -7.36 -24.31 14.34
C SER A 183 -6.46 -23.29 15.05
N ALA A 184 -6.34 -22.09 14.51
CA ALA A 184 -5.56 -21.01 15.09
C ALA A 184 -6.10 -20.62 16.49
N THR A 185 -7.42 -20.47 16.60
CA THR A 185 -8.09 -20.18 17.88
C THR A 185 -7.81 -21.29 18.90
N ALA A 186 -8.01 -22.56 18.53
CA ALA A 186 -7.85 -23.70 19.44
C ALA A 186 -6.39 -23.88 19.92
N ARG A 187 -5.42 -23.48 19.10
CA ARG A 187 -4.00 -23.61 19.40
C ARG A 187 -3.36 -22.32 19.93
N GLY A 188 -4.12 -21.25 20.12
CA GLY A 188 -3.67 -19.98 20.66
C GLY A 188 -2.71 -19.21 19.74
N TYR A 189 -2.93 -19.25 18.41
CA TYR A 189 -2.20 -18.40 17.48
C TYR A 189 -2.67 -16.95 17.60
N ASP A 190 -1.75 -16.00 17.40
CA ASP A 190 -2.07 -14.57 17.44
C ASP A 190 -2.68 -14.08 16.14
N MET A 191 -2.30 -14.72 14.99
CA MET A 191 -2.67 -14.32 13.62
C MET A 191 -2.86 -15.52 12.72
#